data_ab17908f8503a493db911fcb067e2a16
#
_entry.id   ab17908f8503a493db911fcb067e2a16
#
_cell.length_a   1.000
_cell.length_b   1.000
_cell.length_c   1.000
_cell.angle_alpha   90.00
_cell.angle_beta   90.00
_cell.angle_gamma   90.00
#
_symmetry.space_group_name_H-M   'P 1'
#
loop_
_entity.id
_entity.type
_entity.pdbx_description
1 polymer ?
#
loop_
_entity_poly.entity_id
_entity_poly.type
_entity_poly.pdbx_seq_one_letter_code
_entity_poly.pdbx_strand_id
1 'polypeptide(L)'
;PVSSAEQITAEFEKITAEETSVPASNNQTVLAEHYQAMVHTNDFYEYLKLFKELYQKQAAQRSKGRKVNAMDSYFYQMVERVLREELAVAFSESQEDVSKRLIAAVK
;
A
#
# COMPACT_ATOMS: atom_id res chain seq x y z
N PRO A 1 -17.01 -4.79 -2.14
CA PRO A 1 -17.84 -3.75 -1.54
C PRO A 1 -16.99 -2.54 -1.17
N VAL A 2 -17.55 -1.36 -1.36
CA VAL A 2 -16.87 -0.11 -1.04
C VAL A 2 -16.96 0.12 0.48
N SER A 3 -15.84 0.38 1.11
CA SER A 3 -15.80 0.69 2.54
C SER A 3 -16.36 2.10 2.80
N SER A 4 -16.99 2.29 3.95
CA SER A 4 -17.46 3.62 4.35
C SER A 4 -16.28 4.51 4.75
N ALA A 5 -16.48 5.83 4.69
CA ALA A 5 -15.46 6.79 5.09
C ALA A 5 -15.04 6.60 6.56
N GLU A 6 -15.99 6.26 7.44
CA GLU A 6 -15.69 6.00 8.85
C GLU A 6 -14.82 4.77 9.03
N GLN A 7 -15.13 3.70 8.31
CA GLN A 7 -14.34 2.47 8.35
C GLN A 7 -12.93 2.71 7.83
N ILE A 8 -12.79 3.43 6.74
CA ILE A 8 -11.50 3.76 6.15
C ILE A 8 -10.67 4.62 7.10
N THR A 9 -11.28 5.60 7.76
CA THR A 9 -10.59 6.45 8.74
C THR A 9 -10.05 5.61 9.89
N ALA A 10 -10.84 4.65 10.40
CA ALA A 10 -10.39 3.74 11.45
C ALA A 10 -9.23 2.87 10.97
N GLU A 11 -9.28 2.39 9.73
CA GLU A 11 -8.21 1.58 9.15
C GLU A 11 -6.94 2.40 8.94
N PHE A 12 -7.07 3.69 8.59
CA PHE A 12 -5.91 4.57 8.49
C PHE A 12 -5.20 4.76 9.82
N GLU A 13 -5.97 4.95 10.90
CA GLU A 13 -5.39 5.04 12.24
C GLU A 13 -4.67 3.76 12.62
N LYS A 14 -5.26 2.63 12.30
CA LYS A 14 -4.70 1.32 12.57
C LYS A 14 -3.41 1.09 11.77
N ILE A 15 -3.40 1.43 10.47
CA ILE A 15 -2.22 1.21 9.63
C ILE A 15 -1.06 2.11 10.04
N THR A 16 -1.34 3.32 10.54
CA THR A 16 -0.29 4.22 11.00
C THR A 16 0.49 3.61 12.16
N ALA A 17 -0.20 2.89 13.04
CA ALA A 17 0.41 2.25 14.21
C ALA A 17 0.99 0.86 13.90
N GLU A 18 0.61 0.24 12.80
CA GLU A 18 1.01 -1.13 12.50
C GLU A 18 2.43 -1.22 11.97
N GLU A 19 3.19 -2.16 12.53
CA GLU A 19 4.52 -2.48 12.01
C GLU A 19 4.38 -3.37 10.78
N THR A 20 5.10 -3.02 9.72
CA THR A 20 5.12 -3.84 8.52
C THR A 20 6.25 -4.86 8.59
N SER A 21 5.98 -6.07 8.13
CA SER A 21 7.02 -7.08 7.99
C SER A 21 7.23 -7.37 6.52
N VAL A 22 8.34 -6.84 5.99
CA VAL A 22 8.76 -7.15 4.63
C VAL A 22 9.52 -8.47 4.68
N PRO A 23 9.23 -9.43 3.76
CA PRO A 23 10.00 -10.68 3.73
C PRO A 23 11.49 -10.39 3.61
N ALA A 24 12.29 -11.08 4.41
CA ALA A 24 13.75 -10.91 4.41
C ALA A 24 14.42 -11.48 3.16
N SER A 25 13.68 -12.15 2.31
CA SER A 25 14.19 -12.80 1.11
C SER A 25 14.36 -11.81 -0.03
N ASN A 26 15.45 -11.95 -0.79
CA ASN A 26 15.65 -11.25 -2.05
C ASN A 26 15.18 -12.08 -3.24
N ASN A 27 14.61 -13.26 -2.99
CA ASN A 27 14.11 -14.14 -4.05
C ASN A 27 12.82 -13.56 -4.62
N GLN A 28 12.83 -13.23 -5.91
CA GLN A 28 11.67 -12.60 -6.56
C GLN A 28 10.44 -13.51 -6.57
N THR A 29 10.62 -14.81 -6.63
CA THR A 29 9.50 -15.77 -6.59
C THR A 29 8.78 -15.69 -5.24
N VAL A 30 9.54 -15.65 -4.14
CA VAL A 30 8.99 -15.56 -2.79
C VAL A 30 8.28 -14.21 -2.60
N LEU A 31 8.87 -13.13 -3.07
CA LEU A 31 8.27 -11.80 -2.98
C LEU A 31 6.99 -11.72 -3.79
N ALA A 32 6.99 -12.27 -5.02
CA ALA A 32 5.80 -12.27 -5.86
C ALA A 32 4.66 -13.05 -5.21
N GLU A 33 4.94 -14.19 -4.61
CA GLU A 33 3.94 -14.97 -3.90
C GLU A 33 3.35 -14.21 -2.72
N HIS A 34 4.20 -13.52 -1.96
CA HIS A 34 3.76 -12.69 -0.83
C HIS A 34 2.83 -11.58 -1.30
N TYR A 35 3.23 -10.83 -2.32
CA TYR A 35 2.43 -9.72 -2.84
C TYR A 35 1.11 -10.21 -3.43
N GLN A 36 1.14 -11.29 -4.21
CA GLN A 36 -0.05 -11.85 -4.81
C GLN A 36 -1.03 -12.37 -3.76
N ALA A 37 -0.52 -13.00 -2.69
CA ALA A 37 -1.37 -13.48 -1.62
C ALA A 37 -2.15 -12.33 -0.97
N MET A 38 -1.51 -11.18 -0.75
CA MET A 38 -2.18 -10.02 -0.18
C MET A 38 -3.21 -9.41 -1.14
N VAL A 39 -2.89 -9.34 -2.42
CA VAL A 39 -3.81 -8.82 -3.45
C VAL A 39 -5.02 -9.74 -3.60
N HIS A 40 -4.83 -11.05 -3.54
CA HIS A 40 -5.91 -12.01 -3.69
C HIS A 40 -6.94 -12.01 -2.56
N THR A 41 -6.61 -11.39 -1.42
CA THR A 41 -7.58 -11.28 -0.33
C THR A 41 -8.77 -10.38 -0.68
N ASN A 42 -8.61 -9.47 -1.63
CA ASN A 42 -9.58 -8.42 -1.96
C ASN A 42 -10.01 -7.61 -0.74
N ASP A 43 -9.16 -7.56 0.28
CA ASP A 43 -9.42 -6.85 1.54
C ASP A 43 -8.73 -5.49 1.49
N PHE A 44 -9.48 -4.42 1.73
CA PHE A 44 -8.95 -3.06 1.70
C PHE A 44 -7.78 -2.88 2.69
N TYR A 45 -7.90 -3.43 3.90
CA TYR A 45 -6.84 -3.30 4.90
C TYR A 45 -5.57 -4.04 4.49
N GLU A 46 -5.70 -5.21 3.86
CA GLU A 46 -4.55 -5.95 3.34
C GLU A 46 -3.85 -5.15 2.23
N TYR A 47 -4.63 -4.45 1.40
CA TYR A 47 -4.06 -3.56 0.38
C TYR A 47 -3.32 -2.39 1.02
N LEU A 48 -3.85 -1.81 2.10
CA LEU A 48 -3.17 -0.77 2.85
C LEU A 48 -1.84 -1.26 3.43
N LYS A 49 -1.84 -2.47 3.99
CA LYS A 49 -0.62 -3.08 4.54
C LYS A 49 0.44 -3.27 3.46
N LEU A 50 0.03 -3.79 2.32
CA LEU A 50 0.95 -3.98 1.19
C LEU A 50 1.47 -2.64 0.68
N PHE A 51 0.61 -1.64 0.57
CA PHE A 51 1.01 -0.30 0.16
C PHE A 51 2.06 0.27 1.12
N LYS A 52 1.86 0.13 2.42
CA LYS A 52 2.80 0.60 3.43
C LYS A 52 4.14 -0.13 3.34
N GLU A 53 4.11 -1.46 3.20
CA GLU A 53 5.33 -2.25 3.03
C GLU A 53 6.14 -1.78 1.84
N LEU A 54 5.48 -1.63 0.69
CA LEU A 54 6.16 -1.24 -0.55
C LEU A 54 6.66 0.19 -0.48
N TYR A 55 5.87 1.10 0.11
CA TYR A 55 6.30 2.49 0.27
C TYR A 55 7.57 2.58 1.11
N GLN A 56 7.59 1.90 2.26
CA GLN A 56 8.74 1.92 3.16
C GLN A 56 9.95 1.24 2.56
N LYS A 57 9.74 0.13 1.85
CA LYS A 57 10.83 -0.58 1.18
C LYS A 57 11.47 0.29 0.10
N GLN A 58 10.67 0.96 -0.73
CA GLN A 58 11.19 1.83 -1.78
C GLN A 58 11.90 3.04 -1.20
N ALA A 59 11.36 3.63 -0.13
CA ALA A 59 11.99 4.76 0.55
C ALA A 59 13.36 4.36 1.11
N ALA A 60 13.46 3.17 1.70
CA ALA A 60 14.72 2.65 2.23
C ALA A 60 15.75 2.42 1.11
N GLN A 61 15.30 1.87 -0.02
CA GLN A 61 16.17 1.65 -1.17
C GLN A 61 16.71 2.95 -1.75
N ARG A 62 15.85 3.97 -1.90
CA ARG A 62 16.26 5.29 -2.38
C ARG A 62 17.22 5.97 -1.43
N SER A 63 16.99 5.85 -0.13
CA SER A 63 17.87 6.40 0.91
C SER A 63 19.28 5.82 0.82
N LYS A 64 19.41 4.55 0.40
CA LYS A 64 20.70 3.88 0.23
C LYS A 64 21.28 4.07 -1.17
N GLY A 65 20.67 4.87 -2.00
CA GLY A 65 21.09 5.07 -3.39
C GLY A 65 20.85 3.87 -4.30
N ARG A 66 19.99 2.95 -3.89
CA ARG A 66 19.68 1.75 -4.67
C ARG A 66 18.50 1.99 -5.60
N LYS A 67 18.51 1.28 -6.71
CA LYS A 67 17.43 1.33 -7.69
C LYS A 67 16.24 0.53 -7.18
N VAL A 68 15.02 1.07 -7.37
CA VAL A 68 13.80 0.37 -7.00
C VAL A 68 13.57 -0.82 -7.92
N ASN A 69 13.21 -1.97 -7.34
CA ASN A 69 12.92 -3.19 -8.09
C ASN A 69 11.67 -2.98 -8.95
N ALA A 70 11.72 -3.45 -10.21
CA ALA A 70 10.61 -3.30 -11.14
C ALA A 70 9.34 -4.00 -10.65
N MET A 71 9.47 -5.16 -10.03
CA MET A 71 8.32 -5.90 -9.46
C MET A 71 7.69 -5.14 -8.31
N ASP A 72 8.50 -4.58 -7.41
CA ASP A 72 8.00 -3.77 -6.30
C ASP A 72 7.26 -2.54 -6.82
N SER A 73 7.80 -1.89 -7.85
CA SER A 73 7.17 -0.73 -8.47
C SER A 73 5.83 -1.10 -9.11
N TYR A 74 5.77 -2.25 -9.78
CA TYR A 74 4.54 -2.73 -10.41
C TYR A 74 3.42 -2.95 -9.38
N PHE A 75 3.72 -3.67 -8.30
CA PHE A 75 2.73 -3.93 -7.25
C PHE A 75 2.34 -2.65 -6.51
N TYR A 76 3.30 -1.77 -6.26
CA TYR A 76 3.03 -0.49 -5.62
C TYR A 76 2.02 0.34 -6.43
N GLN A 77 2.25 0.47 -7.73
CA GLN A 77 1.36 1.25 -8.60
C GLN A 77 -0.03 0.62 -8.70
N MET A 78 -0.09 -0.71 -8.78
CA MET A 78 -1.37 -1.42 -8.86
C MET A 78 -2.19 -1.22 -7.59
N VAL A 79 -1.59 -1.43 -6.44
CA VAL A 79 -2.28 -1.31 -5.15
C VAL A 79 -2.66 0.14 -4.89
N GLU A 80 -1.77 1.08 -5.18
CA GLU A 80 -2.03 2.51 -5.01
C GLU A 80 -3.23 2.95 -5.84
N ARG A 81 -3.32 2.49 -7.08
CA ARG A 81 -4.44 2.84 -7.94
C ARG A 81 -5.78 2.32 -7.39
N VAL A 82 -5.82 1.06 -6.95
CA VAL A 82 -7.02 0.47 -6.39
C VAL A 82 -7.45 1.23 -5.14
N LEU A 83 -6.52 1.52 -4.24
CA LEU A 83 -6.81 2.28 -3.01
C LEU A 83 -7.29 3.68 -3.33
N ARG A 84 -6.63 4.35 -4.26
CA ARG A 84 -6.99 5.72 -4.65
C ARG A 84 -8.39 5.80 -5.21
N GLU A 85 -8.76 4.88 -6.09
CA GLU A 85 -10.10 4.83 -6.67
C GLU A 85 -11.17 4.62 -5.61
N GLU A 86 -10.93 3.69 -4.69
CA GLU A 86 -11.89 3.39 -3.62
C GLU A 86 -12.02 4.57 -2.66
N LEU A 87 -10.91 5.20 -2.29
CA LEU A 87 -10.91 6.34 -1.38
C LEU A 87 -11.58 7.57 -2.00
N ALA A 88 -11.38 7.80 -3.29
CA ALA A 88 -12.00 8.93 -3.98
C ALA A 88 -13.52 8.82 -3.92
N VAL A 89 -14.06 7.61 -4.07
CA VAL A 89 -15.49 7.37 -3.95
C VAL A 89 -15.96 7.54 -2.50
N ALA A 90 -15.26 6.93 -1.55
CA ALA A 90 -15.67 6.92 -0.15
C ALA A 90 -15.66 8.31 0.49
N PHE A 91 -14.68 9.13 0.15
CA PHE A 91 -14.55 10.48 0.70
C PHE A 91 -15.12 11.58 -0.19
N SER A 92 -15.56 11.23 -1.39
CA SER A 92 -16.02 12.20 -2.39
C SER A 92 -14.95 13.26 -2.66
N GLU A 93 -13.71 12.84 -2.76
CA GLU A 93 -12.55 13.69 -3.01
C GLU A 93 -11.89 13.34 -4.32
N SER A 94 -11.04 14.25 -4.82
CA SER A 94 -10.25 13.98 -6.02
C SER A 94 -9.22 12.88 -5.75
N GLN A 95 -8.78 12.22 -6.82
CA GLN A 95 -7.74 11.19 -6.68
C GLN A 95 -6.42 11.77 -6.17
N GLU A 96 -6.12 13.01 -6.54
CA GLU A 96 -4.94 13.71 -6.04
C GLU A 96 -4.97 13.89 -4.52
N ASP A 97 -6.13 14.32 -3.99
CA ASP A 97 -6.28 14.54 -2.56
C ASP A 97 -6.19 13.24 -1.77
N VAL A 98 -6.81 12.16 -2.25
CA VAL A 98 -6.74 10.86 -1.56
C VAL A 98 -5.35 10.24 -1.65
N SER A 99 -4.59 10.50 -2.72
CA SER A 99 -3.19 10.08 -2.79
C SER A 99 -2.35 10.71 -1.67
N LYS A 100 -2.59 11.97 -1.37
CA LYS A 100 -1.92 12.66 -0.26
C LYS A 100 -2.27 12.03 1.08
N ARG A 101 -3.54 11.63 1.28
CA ARG A 101 -3.97 10.95 2.50
C ARG A 101 -3.29 9.60 2.66
N LEU A 102 -3.17 8.84 1.57
CA LEU A 102 -2.50 7.53 1.59
C LEU A 102 -1.04 7.67 2.03
N ILE A 103 -0.31 8.59 1.43
CA ILE A 103 1.10 8.79 1.74
C ILE A 103 1.27 9.25 3.17
N ALA A 104 0.42 10.15 3.66
CA ALA A 104 0.48 10.61 5.04
C ALA A 104 0.24 9.47 6.03
N ALA A 105 -0.60 8.50 5.68
CA ALA A 105 -0.90 7.37 6.56
C ALA A 105 0.25 6.37 6.69
N VAL A 106 1.09 6.25 5.65
CA VAL A 106 2.17 5.24 5.60
C VAL A 106 3.57 5.81 5.78
N LYS A 107 3.67 7.10 5.87
CA LYS A 107 4.94 7.81 6.04
C LYS A 107 5.67 7.46 7.31
#